data_2fc018eeb77a5f015b7b32341bd24428
#
_entry.id   2fc018eeb77a5f015b7b32341bd24428
#
_cell.length_a   1.000
_cell.length_b   1.000
_cell.length_c   1.000
_cell.angle_alpha   90.00
_cell.angle_beta   90.00
_cell.angle_gamma   90.00
#
_symmetry.space_group_name_H-M   'P 1'
#
loop_
_entity.id
_entity.type
_entity.pdbx_description
1 polymer ?
#
loop_
_entity_poly.entity_id
_entity_poly.type
_entity_poly.pdbx_seq_one_letter_code
_entity_poly.pdbx_strand_id
1 'polypeptide(L)'
;MKELELKYGCNPNQKPSKIYMNEGELPIKVLCGRPGYINFLDAFNGWQLVKELKKATGLPAATSFKHVSPAGAAVGLPLDETLAKIYWVENYEELSPLACAYARARGADRMSSFGDFISLSDVCDVATAKLIKPEVSDGVIAPGYEPEALEILKAKKKGNYAVIEIDPNYEPAPIEHKEVYGIVFEQGRNELVIDDELLANVVTDNKEIPEEAKIDLAIALITLKYTQSNSVCYAKGGQAIGIGAGQQSRIHCTRLAGQKADNWWLRQSPQVLGLQFVDSIGRADRDNSIDLYIGDEYMDVLAEGTWQNIFKVKPEVFTREEKRAWLDKMTDVSLGSDAFFPFGDNIERAHKSGVKYIAQPGGSVRDDNVIATCNKYNMAMAFTGIRLFHH
;
A
#
# COMPACT_ATOMS: atom_id res chain seq x y z
N MET A 1 -14.14 27.54 4.63
CA MET A 1 -13.51 27.95 3.36
C MET A 1 -14.09 27.10 2.24
N LYS A 2 -14.65 27.75 1.21
CA LYS A 2 -15.35 27.03 0.12
C LYS A 2 -14.41 26.56 -1.00
N GLU A 3 -13.30 27.23 -1.21
CA GLU A 3 -12.32 26.92 -2.24
C GLU A 3 -10.89 27.21 -1.79
N LEU A 4 -9.93 26.54 -2.42
CA LEU A 4 -8.50 26.73 -2.21
C LEU A 4 -7.80 26.77 -3.58
N GLU A 5 -7.13 27.88 -3.87
CA GLU A 5 -6.30 28.00 -5.06
C GLU A 5 -5.03 27.15 -4.94
N LEU A 6 -4.66 26.50 -6.03
CA LEU A 6 -3.45 25.69 -6.14
C LEU A 6 -2.47 26.35 -7.11
N LYS A 7 -1.19 26.05 -6.94
CA LYS A 7 -0.14 26.61 -7.79
C LYS A 7 -0.30 26.24 -9.26
N TYR A 8 -0.70 24.99 -9.52
CA TYR A 8 -1.02 24.44 -10.84
C TYR A 8 -1.77 23.11 -10.65
N GLY A 9 -2.29 22.55 -11.72
CA GLY A 9 -2.96 21.25 -11.73
C GLY A 9 -1.99 20.06 -11.67
N CYS A 10 -2.20 19.05 -12.50
CA CYS A 10 -1.27 17.92 -12.57
C CYS A 10 0.14 18.33 -13.03
N ASN A 11 0.21 19.37 -13.89
CA ASN A 11 1.47 19.86 -14.45
C ASN A 11 1.58 21.38 -14.34
N PRO A 12 2.81 21.95 -14.31
CA PRO A 12 3.03 23.39 -14.14
C PRO A 12 2.34 24.30 -15.17
N ASN A 13 2.09 23.79 -16.37
CA ASN A 13 1.37 24.53 -17.41
C ASN A 13 -0.15 24.51 -17.28
N GLN A 14 -0.70 23.66 -16.40
CA GLN A 14 -2.15 23.53 -16.19
C GLN A 14 -2.63 24.54 -15.16
N LYS A 15 -2.86 25.75 -15.60
CA LYS A 15 -3.33 26.90 -14.79
C LYS A 15 -4.54 27.56 -15.45
N PRO A 16 -5.49 28.11 -14.66
CA PRO A 16 -5.53 28.13 -13.19
C PRO A 16 -5.85 26.76 -12.60
N SER A 17 -5.65 26.62 -11.27
CA SER A 17 -5.95 25.39 -10.56
C SER A 17 -6.52 25.68 -9.18
N LYS A 18 -7.53 24.93 -8.77
CA LYS A 18 -8.13 25.03 -7.43
C LYS A 18 -8.87 23.74 -7.08
N ILE A 19 -9.10 23.55 -5.78
CA ILE A 19 -10.12 22.62 -5.27
C ILE A 19 -11.25 23.44 -4.65
N TYR A 20 -12.48 22.97 -4.78
CA TYR A 20 -13.65 23.67 -4.22
C TYR A 20 -14.83 22.72 -3.98
N MET A 21 -15.77 23.18 -3.18
CA MET A 21 -17.05 22.52 -2.97
C MET A 21 -18.15 23.29 -3.70
N ASN A 22 -19.03 22.58 -4.40
CA ASN A 22 -20.24 23.18 -4.99
C ASN A 22 -21.18 23.69 -3.89
N GLU A 23 -21.32 22.89 -2.83
CA GLU A 23 -22.14 23.23 -1.66
C GLU A 23 -21.31 23.03 -0.38
N GLY A 24 -21.51 23.93 0.59
CA GLY A 24 -20.81 23.89 1.86
C GLY A 24 -19.35 24.36 1.79
N GLU A 25 -18.59 23.98 2.79
CA GLU A 25 -17.17 24.29 2.91
C GLU A 25 -16.30 23.04 2.69
N LEU A 26 -15.05 23.26 2.33
CA LEU A 26 -14.05 22.19 2.26
C LEU A 26 -13.94 21.50 3.63
N PRO A 27 -14.03 20.15 3.67
CA PRO A 27 -13.96 19.40 4.93
C PRO A 27 -12.53 19.26 5.47
N ILE A 28 -11.64 20.17 5.10
CA ILE A 28 -10.22 20.12 5.46
C ILE A 28 -9.72 21.46 5.95
N LYS A 29 -8.60 21.39 6.70
CA LYS A 29 -7.75 22.53 7.03
C LYS A 29 -6.31 22.17 6.67
N VAL A 30 -5.62 23.04 5.94
CA VAL A 30 -4.17 22.89 5.70
C VAL A 30 -3.44 23.57 6.86
N LEU A 31 -2.82 22.74 7.70
CA LEU A 31 -2.15 23.22 8.91
C LEU A 31 -0.69 23.65 8.65
N CYS A 32 -0.09 23.13 7.59
CA CYS A 32 1.28 23.43 7.17
C CYS A 32 1.46 23.11 5.69
N GLY A 33 2.39 23.82 5.05
CA GLY A 33 2.76 23.58 3.66
C GLY A 33 1.72 24.05 2.63
N ARG A 34 1.95 23.69 1.39
CA ARG A 34 1.06 24.00 0.25
C ARG A 34 0.87 22.74 -0.60
N PRO A 35 -0.06 21.85 -0.21
CA PRO A 35 -0.35 20.66 -1.00
C PRO A 35 -0.75 21.02 -2.44
N GLY A 36 -0.24 20.27 -3.39
CA GLY A 36 -0.59 20.43 -4.80
C GLY A 36 -1.81 19.58 -5.19
N TYR A 37 -2.18 19.68 -6.44
CA TYR A 37 -3.32 18.98 -7.04
C TYR A 37 -3.24 17.45 -6.83
N ILE A 38 -2.09 16.84 -7.15
CA ILE A 38 -1.90 15.39 -6.99
C ILE A 38 -1.86 15.01 -5.51
N ASN A 39 -1.27 15.85 -4.65
CA ASN A 39 -1.25 15.61 -3.20
C ASN A 39 -2.68 15.51 -2.63
N PHE A 40 -3.59 16.35 -3.07
CA PHE A 40 -4.99 16.28 -2.64
C PHE A 40 -5.71 15.03 -3.19
N LEU A 41 -5.43 14.62 -4.41
CA LEU A 41 -5.96 13.35 -4.94
C LEU A 41 -5.48 12.16 -4.10
N ASP A 42 -4.20 12.13 -3.77
CA ASP A 42 -3.63 11.10 -2.87
C ASP A 42 -4.27 11.16 -1.48
N ALA A 43 -4.37 12.35 -0.90
CA ALA A 43 -4.93 12.56 0.44
C ALA A 43 -6.38 12.09 0.55
N PHE A 44 -7.23 12.45 -0.39
CA PHE A 44 -8.66 12.13 -0.32
C PHE A 44 -8.95 10.66 -0.65
N ASN A 45 -8.19 10.05 -1.54
CA ASN A 45 -8.28 8.60 -1.77
C ASN A 45 -7.73 7.81 -0.59
N GLY A 46 -6.59 8.21 -0.06
CA GLY A 46 -5.96 7.57 1.10
C GLY A 46 -6.81 7.68 2.36
N TRP A 47 -7.44 8.83 2.60
CA TRP A 47 -8.34 9.00 3.73
C TRP A 47 -9.52 8.03 3.70
N GLN A 48 -10.16 7.89 2.54
CA GLN A 48 -11.26 6.94 2.37
C GLN A 48 -10.80 5.51 2.66
N LEU A 49 -9.64 5.12 2.16
CA LEU A 49 -9.07 3.80 2.37
C LEU A 49 -8.86 3.51 3.86
N VAL A 50 -8.18 4.39 4.60
CA VAL A 50 -7.90 4.13 6.02
C VAL A 50 -9.15 4.19 6.89
N LYS A 51 -10.12 5.03 6.55
CA LYS A 51 -11.43 5.08 7.22
C LYS A 51 -12.17 3.75 7.09
N GLU A 52 -12.17 3.16 5.89
CA GLU A 52 -12.78 1.85 5.66
C GLU A 52 -12.02 0.72 6.36
N LEU A 53 -10.69 0.72 6.33
CA LEU A 53 -9.89 -0.28 7.04
C LEU A 53 -10.16 -0.28 8.53
N LYS A 54 -10.20 0.90 9.15
CA LYS A 54 -10.54 1.02 10.58
C LYS A 54 -11.95 0.50 10.86
N LYS A 55 -12.93 0.85 10.04
CA LYS A 55 -14.31 0.38 10.21
C LYS A 55 -14.41 -1.14 10.08
N ALA A 56 -13.69 -1.73 9.13
CA ALA A 56 -13.72 -3.17 8.88
C ALA A 56 -13.00 -3.98 9.95
N THR A 57 -11.91 -3.46 10.52
CA THR A 57 -11.02 -4.23 11.41
C THR A 57 -11.08 -3.79 12.88
N GLY A 58 -11.59 -2.60 13.17
CA GLY A 58 -11.55 -2.00 14.51
C GLY A 58 -10.17 -1.51 14.93
N LEU A 59 -9.17 -1.61 14.06
CA LEU A 59 -7.78 -1.22 14.34
C LEU A 59 -7.43 0.10 13.64
N PRO A 60 -6.53 0.91 14.22
CA PRO A 60 -5.95 2.05 13.53
C PRO A 60 -5.33 1.61 12.21
N ALA A 61 -5.46 2.43 11.18
CA ALA A 61 -4.99 2.12 9.85
C ALA A 61 -4.17 3.27 9.26
N ALA A 62 -3.26 2.92 8.35
CA ALA A 62 -2.45 3.86 7.59
C ALA A 62 -2.28 3.40 6.16
N THR A 63 -2.04 4.34 5.26
CA THR A 63 -1.66 4.05 3.87
C THR A 63 -0.60 5.03 3.39
N SER A 64 0.22 4.56 2.48
CA SER A 64 1.21 5.34 1.73
C SER A 64 0.74 5.41 0.28
N PHE A 65 0.44 6.62 -0.18
CA PHE A 65 -0.06 6.86 -1.54
C PHE A 65 0.97 7.55 -2.41
N LYS A 66 1.01 7.17 -3.67
CA LYS A 66 1.81 7.84 -4.69
C LYS A 66 1.17 7.66 -6.06
N HIS A 67 1.10 8.75 -6.84
CA HIS A 67 0.46 8.74 -8.16
C HIS A 67 -0.97 8.19 -8.13
N VAL A 68 -1.72 8.60 -7.11
CA VAL A 68 -3.16 8.29 -6.93
C VAL A 68 -3.44 6.79 -6.80
N SER A 69 -2.47 6.06 -6.25
CA SER A 69 -2.63 4.65 -5.88
C SER A 69 -1.86 4.33 -4.61
N PRO A 70 -2.33 3.39 -3.78
CA PRO A 70 -1.59 2.99 -2.60
C PRO A 70 -0.34 2.19 -2.98
N ALA A 71 0.79 2.56 -2.38
CA ALA A 71 2.02 1.75 -2.39
C ALA A 71 1.98 0.71 -1.26
N GLY A 72 1.25 1.01 -0.19
CA GLY A 72 1.02 0.13 0.94
C GLY A 72 -0.18 0.58 1.76
N ALA A 73 -0.77 -0.36 2.48
CA ALA A 73 -1.88 -0.13 3.40
C ALA A 73 -1.82 -1.18 4.51
N ALA A 74 -2.12 -0.79 5.74
CA ALA A 74 -1.98 -1.68 6.89
C ALA A 74 -2.84 -1.25 8.08
N VAL A 75 -3.06 -2.20 8.98
CA VAL A 75 -3.65 -1.96 10.29
C VAL A 75 -2.63 -2.10 11.41
N GLY A 76 -2.94 -1.56 12.58
CA GLY A 76 -2.00 -1.39 13.69
C GLY A 76 -1.76 -2.66 14.50
N LEU A 77 -1.18 -3.69 13.89
CA LEU A 77 -0.69 -4.87 14.59
C LEU A 77 0.77 -4.68 15.03
N PRO A 78 1.17 -5.27 16.18
CA PRO A 78 2.54 -5.17 16.65
C PRO A 78 3.58 -5.65 15.63
N LEU A 79 4.75 -5.07 15.65
CA LEU A 79 5.89 -5.49 14.83
C LEU A 79 6.74 -6.49 15.59
N ASP A 80 7.18 -7.56 14.92
CA ASP A 80 8.25 -8.39 15.43
C ASP A 80 9.62 -7.74 15.20
N GLU A 81 10.69 -8.35 15.71
CA GLU A 81 12.04 -7.81 15.60
C GLU A 81 12.49 -7.68 14.14
N THR A 82 12.16 -8.64 13.29
CA THR A 82 12.52 -8.64 11.88
C THR A 82 11.84 -7.52 11.12
N LEU A 83 10.52 -7.37 11.31
CA LEU A 83 9.76 -6.28 10.68
C LEU A 83 10.25 -4.92 11.17
N ALA A 84 10.53 -4.77 12.45
CA ALA A 84 11.09 -3.53 12.97
C ALA A 84 12.42 -3.16 12.29
N LYS A 85 13.28 -4.14 12.03
CA LYS A 85 14.55 -3.93 11.31
C LYS A 85 14.33 -3.50 9.85
N ILE A 86 13.52 -4.24 9.10
CA ILE A 86 13.32 -3.93 7.67
C ILE A 86 12.54 -2.63 7.45
N TYR A 87 11.81 -2.14 8.46
CA TYR A 87 11.08 -0.86 8.42
C TYR A 87 11.87 0.30 9.04
N TRP A 88 13.11 0.07 9.46
CA TRP A 88 14.02 1.06 10.07
C TRP A 88 13.43 1.69 11.35
N VAL A 89 12.73 0.91 12.15
CA VAL A 89 12.09 1.35 13.40
C VAL A 89 12.54 0.57 14.64
N GLU A 90 13.60 -0.22 14.53
CA GLU A 90 14.13 -1.04 15.62
C GLU A 90 14.66 -0.23 16.82
N ASN A 91 15.00 1.04 16.60
CA ASN A 91 15.55 1.90 17.65
C ASN A 91 14.50 2.73 18.39
N TYR A 92 13.21 2.53 18.10
CA TYR A 92 12.12 3.23 18.77
C TYR A 92 11.58 2.37 19.92
N GLU A 93 11.58 2.94 21.13
CA GLU A 93 11.19 2.22 22.35
C GLU A 93 9.68 1.94 22.42
N GLU A 94 8.87 2.90 21.95
CA GLU A 94 7.41 2.79 21.99
C GLU A 94 6.81 3.03 20.60
N LEU A 95 6.06 2.05 20.13
CA LEU A 95 5.27 2.14 18.90
C LEU A 95 3.80 1.98 19.26
N SER A 96 3.04 3.06 19.10
CA SER A 96 1.58 2.98 19.20
C SER A 96 1.00 2.10 18.08
N PRO A 97 -0.25 1.61 18.23
CA PRO A 97 -0.91 0.90 17.12
C PRO A 97 -0.92 1.69 15.80
N LEU A 98 -1.15 3.00 15.85
CA LEU A 98 -1.10 3.84 14.65
C LEU A 98 0.32 3.91 14.05
N ALA A 99 1.35 4.02 14.88
CA ALA A 99 2.74 3.99 14.44
C ALA A 99 3.08 2.64 13.77
N CYS A 100 2.62 1.53 14.32
CA CYS A 100 2.76 0.20 13.70
C CYS A 100 2.06 0.13 12.34
N ALA A 101 0.85 0.66 12.24
CA ALA A 101 0.11 0.72 10.97
C ALA A 101 0.91 1.51 9.91
N TYR A 102 1.43 2.67 10.27
CA TYR A 102 2.24 3.49 9.37
C TYR A 102 3.53 2.77 8.95
N ALA A 103 4.27 2.19 9.90
CA ALA A 103 5.51 1.46 9.60
C ALA A 103 5.26 0.31 8.61
N ARG A 104 4.17 -0.44 8.78
CA ARG A 104 3.75 -1.52 7.89
C ARG A 104 3.33 -1.00 6.52
N ALA A 105 2.52 0.04 6.46
CA ALA A 105 2.02 0.62 5.21
C ALA A 105 3.16 1.14 4.33
N ARG A 106 4.08 1.90 4.91
CA ARG A 106 5.25 2.41 4.18
C ARG A 106 6.26 1.31 3.90
N GLY A 107 6.48 0.43 4.86
CA GLY A 107 7.53 -0.59 4.82
C GLY A 107 7.30 -1.69 3.80
N ALA A 108 6.07 -1.93 3.38
CA ALA A 108 5.75 -2.95 2.39
C ALA A 108 6.44 -2.71 1.04
N ASP A 109 6.51 -1.45 0.62
CA ASP A 109 7.18 -1.04 -0.62
C ASP A 109 7.88 0.30 -0.39
N ARG A 110 9.07 0.23 0.19
CA ARG A 110 9.84 1.42 0.55
C ARG A 110 10.31 2.21 -0.68
N MET A 111 10.49 1.54 -1.82
CA MET A 111 10.87 2.18 -3.07
C MET A 111 9.75 3.07 -3.61
N SER A 112 8.53 2.53 -3.69
CA SER A 112 7.36 3.29 -4.16
C SER A 112 6.90 4.35 -3.15
N SER A 113 7.18 4.16 -1.86
CA SER A 113 6.78 5.09 -0.80
C SER A 113 7.71 6.31 -0.67
N PHE A 114 8.81 6.34 -1.37
CA PHE A 114 9.69 7.51 -1.40
C PHE A 114 9.00 8.70 -2.05
N GLY A 115 8.77 9.77 -1.28
CA GLY A 115 8.00 10.93 -1.72
C GLY A 115 6.48 10.72 -1.71
N ASP A 116 5.99 9.90 -0.80
CA ASP A 116 4.57 9.54 -0.65
C ASP A 116 3.70 10.64 -0.04
N PHE A 117 2.39 10.40 -0.06
CA PHE A 117 1.41 11.09 0.78
C PHE A 117 0.78 10.07 1.74
N ILE A 118 0.83 10.39 3.03
CA ILE A 118 0.42 9.48 4.11
C ILE A 118 -1.02 9.78 4.52
N SER A 119 -1.83 8.74 4.74
CA SER A 119 -3.14 8.90 5.37
C SER A 119 -3.20 8.06 6.64
N LEU A 120 -3.75 8.65 7.71
CA LEU A 120 -3.89 8.05 9.03
C LEU A 120 -5.36 8.08 9.44
N SER A 121 -5.88 6.95 9.92
CA SER A 121 -7.30 6.83 10.33
C SER A 121 -7.62 7.55 11.64
N ASP A 122 -6.61 7.74 12.49
CA ASP A 122 -6.75 8.29 13.85
C ASP A 122 -5.93 9.57 14.00
N VAL A 123 -6.18 10.28 15.08
CA VAL A 123 -5.35 11.42 15.49
C VAL A 123 -3.89 11.00 15.50
N CYS A 124 -3.07 11.74 14.76
CA CYS A 124 -1.64 11.47 14.69
C CYS A 124 -0.98 11.72 16.04
N ASP A 125 -0.49 10.66 16.64
CA ASP A 125 0.24 10.71 17.91
C ASP A 125 1.73 11.02 17.71
N VAL A 126 2.41 11.30 18.82
CA VAL A 126 3.85 11.63 18.80
C VAL A 126 4.69 10.47 18.28
N ALA A 127 4.36 9.23 18.64
CA ALA A 127 5.08 8.06 18.17
C ALA A 127 5.05 7.95 16.65
N THR A 128 3.88 8.16 16.03
CA THR A 128 3.72 8.15 14.57
C THR A 128 4.49 9.29 13.91
N ALA A 129 4.39 10.51 14.44
CA ALA A 129 5.11 11.67 13.92
C ALA A 129 6.63 11.48 13.96
N LYS A 130 7.16 10.84 14.99
CA LYS A 130 8.59 10.49 15.09
C LYS A 130 9.03 9.52 14.01
N LEU A 131 8.18 8.58 13.61
CA LEU A 131 8.48 7.67 12.49
C LEU A 131 8.42 8.38 11.13
N ILE A 132 7.53 9.33 10.96
CA ILE A 132 7.41 10.12 9.72
C ILE A 132 8.60 11.07 9.55
N LYS A 133 9.12 11.62 10.65
CA LYS A 133 10.16 12.64 10.63
C LYS A 133 11.36 12.33 9.73
N PRO A 134 12.00 11.16 9.78
CA PRO A 134 13.17 10.85 8.97
C PRO A 134 12.87 10.43 7.53
N GLU A 135 11.61 10.19 7.19
CA GLU A 135 11.23 9.66 5.88
C GLU A 135 11.04 10.77 4.84
N VAL A 136 11.37 10.49 3.58
CA VAL A 136 11.07 11.38 2.46
C VAL A 136 9.62 11.21 2.08
N SER A 137 8.83 12.23 2.31
CA SER A 137 7.38 12.25 2.16
C SER A 137 6.92 13.64 1.75
N ASP A 138 5.83 13.73 1.00
CA ASP A 138 5.25 15.01 0.58
C ASP A 138 4.27 15.58 1.60
N GLY A 139 3.56 14.74 2.31
CA GLY A 139 2.59 15.20 3.29
C GLY A 139 1.81 14.10 3.98
N VAL A 140 0.89 14.51 4.84
CA VAL A 140 0.06 13.65 5.65
C VAL A 140 -1.34 14.25 5.83
N ILE A 141 -2.36 13.38 5.85
CA ILE A 141 -3.73 13.71 6.21
C ILE A 141 -4.17 12.84 7.39
N ALA A 142 -4.81 13.45 8.38
CA ALA A 142 -5.34 12.79 9.56
C ALA A 142 -6.54 13.57 10.11
N PRO A 143 -7.39 12.95 10.96
CA PRO A 143 -8.53 13.64 11.58
C PRO A 143 -8.11 14.66 12.65
N GLY A 144 -6.86 14.66 13.06
CA GLY A 144 -6.29 15.57 14.02
C GLY A 144 -4.83 15.21 14.30
N TYR A 145 -4.19 16.04 15.12
CA TYR A 145 -2.77 15.90 15.49
C TYR A 145 -2.59 16.25 16.95
N GLU A 146 -1.90 15.42 17.70
CA GLU A 146 -1.42 15.83 19.03
C GLU A 146 -0.48 17.06 18.87
N PRO A 147 -0.49 18.01 19.81
CA PRO A 147 0.28 19.25 19.68
C PRO A 147 1.77 19.04 19.39
N GLU A 148 2.42 18.12 20.11
CA GLU A 148 3.84 17.80 19.89
C GLU A 148 4.06 17.10 18.54
N ALA A 149 3.14 16.19 18.13
CA ALA A 149 3.18 15.55 16.82
C ALA A 149 3.11 16.57 15.69
N LEU A 150 2.22 17.55 15.80
CA LEU A 150 2.09 18.63 14.83
C LEU A 150 3.37 19.45 14.70
N GLU A 151 4.02 19.79 15.82
CA GLU A 151 5.29 20.52 15.80
C GLU A 151 6.41 19.73 15.13
N ILE A 152 6.49 18.43 15.36
CA ILE A 152 7.45 17.54 14.68
C ILE A 152 7.23 17.57 13.16
N LEU A 153 5.98 17.43 12.72
CA LEU A 153 5.65 17.42 11.29
C LEU A 153 5.85 18.77 10.61
N LYS A 154 5.50 19.87 11.27
CA LYS A 154 5.71 21.23 10.75
C LYS A 154 7.18 21.57 10.53
N ALA A 155 8.08 20.95 11.28
CA ALA A 155 9.52 21.20 11.14
C ALA A 155 10.13 20.50 9.90
N LYS A 156 9.44 19.54 9.29
CA LYS A 156 9.92 18.87 8.07
C LYS A 156 9.96 19.81 6.88
N LYS A 157 10.85 19.53 5.90
CA LYS A 157 11.01 20.32 4.66
C LYS A 157 11.17 21.83 4.93
N LYS A 158 11.91 22.18 5.97
CA LYS A 158 12.14 23.58 6.38
C LYS A 158 10.82 24.34 6.60
N GLY A 159 9.82 23.69 7.17
CA GLY A 159 8.50 24.26 7.45
C GLY A 159 7.50 24.17 6.30
N ASN A 160 7.79 23.42 5.24
CA ASN A 160 6.92 23.30 4.07
C ASN A 160 6.26 21.92 3.89
N TYR A 161 6.39 21.04 4.87
CA TYR A 161 5.74 19.73 4.82
C TYR A 161 4.22 19.90 4.80
N ALA A 162 3.52 19.22 3.89
CA ALA A 162 2.08 19.34 3.78
C ALA A 162 1.39 18.56 4.92
N VAL A 163 0.67 19.29 5.78
CA VAL A 163 -0.11 18.70 6.89
C VAL A 163 -1.56 19.11 6.74
N ILE A 164 -2.44 18.13 6.53
CA ILE A 164 -3.87 18.33 6.31
C ILE A 164 -4.66 17.70 7.46
N GLU A 165 -5.57 18.47 8.03
CA GLU A 165 -6.60 17.97 8.97
C GLU A 165 -7.89 17.79 8.21
N ILE A 166 -8.54 16.62 8.34
CA ILE A 166 -9.84 16.34 7.74
C ILE A 166 -10.91 16.17 8.80
N ASP A 167 -12.12 16.66 8.53
CA ASP A 167 -13.29 16.37 9.35
C ASP A 167 -13.67 14.88 9.20
N PRO A 168 -13.52 14.08 10.25
CA PRO A 168 -13.81 12.64 10.17
C PRO A 168 -15.30 12.33 10.00
N ASN A 169 -16.16 13.28 10.25
CA ASN A 169 -17.62 13.12 10.13
C ASN A 169 -18.17 13.54 8.76
N TYR A 170 -17.31 14.12 7.89
CA TYR A 170 -17.72 14.47 6.55
C TYR A 170 -18.01 13.23 5.72
N GLU A 171 -19.18 13.22 5.08
CA GLU A 171 -19.57 12.23 4.08
C GLU A 171 -19.89 12.94 2.77
N PRO A 172 -19.28 12.57 1.65
CA PRO A 172 -19.59 13.15 0.36
C PRO A 172 -21.00 12.76 -0.13
N ALA A 173 -21.52 13.52 -1.10
CA ALA A 173 -22.79 13.19 -1.73
C ALA A 173 -22.77 11.77 -2.34
N PRO A 174 -23.92 11.09 -2.41
CA PRO A 174 -23.99 9.72 -2.95
C PRO A 174 -23.73 9.62 -4.45
N ILE A 175 -23.76 10.73 -5.16
CA ILE A 175 -23.49 10.82 -6.60
C ILE A 175 -22.18 11.57 -6.80
N GLU A 176 -21.31 11.01 -7.61
CA GLU A 176 -20.02 11.63 -7.97
C GLU A 176 -19.93 11.92 -9.47
N HIS A 177 -19.13 12.91 -9.81
CA HIS A 177 -18.94 13.37 -11.18
C HIS A 177 -17.48 13.38 -11.57
N LYS A 178 -17.22 13.08 -12.83
CA LYS A 178 -15.91 13.20 -13.47
C LYS A 178 -16.08 13.86 -14.82
N GLU A 179 -15.23 14.81 -15.14
CA GLU A 179 -15.23 15.48 -16.44
C GLU A 179 -14.10 15.00 -17.32
N VAL A 180 -14.42 14.60 -18.54
CA VAL A 180 -13.45 14.22 -19.58
C VAL A 180 -13.86 14.86 -20.89
N TYR A 181 -13.00 15.65 -21.47
CA TYR A 181 -13.25 16.35 -22.73
C TYR A 181 -14.53 17.24 -22.69
N GLY A 182 -14.80 17.86 -21.53
CA GLY A 182 -15.99 18.68 -21.32
C GLY A 182 -17.29 17.88 -21.13
N ILE A 183 -17.22 16.55 -21.16
CA ILE A 183 -18.37 15.68 -20.93
C ILE A 183 -18.35 15.22 -19.48
N VAL A 184 -19.46 15.43 -18.79
CA VAL A 184 -19.62 15.03 -17.39
C VAL A 184 -20.09 13.58 -17.31
N PHE A 185 -19.31 12.77 -16.61
CA PHE A 185 -19.68 11.41 -16.22
C PHE A 185 -20.27 11.46 -14.83
N GLU A 186 -21.40 10.80 -14.63
CA GLU A 186 -22.09 10.73 -13.35
C GLU A 186 -22.29 9.28 -12.95
N GLN A 187 -22.01 8.96 -11.68
CA GLN A 187 -22.26 7.63 -11.13
C GLN A 187 -22.52 7.69 -9.62
N GLY A 188 -23.13 6.65 -9.06
CA GLY A 188 -23.15 6.48 -7.62
C GLY A 188 -21.75 6.20 -7.08
N ARG A 189 -21.43 6.75 -5.91
CA ARG A 189 -20.20 6.41 -5.21
C ARG A 189 -20.15 4.91 -4.92
N ASN A 190 -18.94 4.34 -4.91
CA ASN A 190 -18.76 2.96 -4.50
C ASN A 190 -18.89 2.85 -2.97
N GLU A 191 -20.08 2.58 -2.49
CA GLU A 191 -20.42 2.41 -1.08
C GLU A 191 -20.42 0.96 -0.63
N LEU A 192 -19.89 0.05 -1.46
CA LEU A 192 -19.79 -1.37 -1.12
C LEU A 192 -19.00 -1.57 0.16
N VAL A 193 -19.59 -2.27 1.12
CA VAL A 193 -18.95 -2.67 2.35
C VAL A 193 -18.24 -4.02 2.14
N ILE A 194 -16.96 -4.06 2.47
CA ILE A 194 -16.18 -5.29 2.46
C ILE A 194 -16.30 -5.93 3.84
N ASP A 195 -17.03 -7.04 3.92
CA ASP A 195 -17.32 -7.78 5.16
C ASP A 195 -17.23 -9.30 4.94
N ASP A 196 -17.51 -10.05 5.99
CA ASP A 196 -17.46 -11.53 5.95
C ASP A 196 -18.48 -12.13 5.00
N GLU A 197 -19.62 -11.49 4.77
CA GLU A 197 -20.64 -11.98 3.81
C GLU A 197 -20.09 -12.02 2.39
N LEU A 198 -19.23 -11.04 2.05
CA LEU A 198 -18.59 -10.99 0.74
C LEU A 198 -17.64 -12.16 0.51
N LEU A 199 -17.12 -12.76 1.56
CA LEU A 199 -16.19 -13.90 1.53
C LEU A 199 -16.86 -15.25 1.77
N ALA A 200 -18.18 -15.28 1.89
CA ALA A 200 -18.91 -16.50 2.29
C ALA A 200 -19.00 -17.55 1.18
N ASN A 201 -18.96 -17.16 -0.10
CA ASN A 201 -19.09 -18.08 -1.22
C ASN A 201 -17.72 -18.69 -1.62
N VAL A 202 -17.25 -19.65 -0.84
CA VAL A 202 -16.00 -20.38 -1.13
C VAL A 202 -16.27 -21.49 -2.15
N VAL A 203 -15.68 -21.39 -3.32
CA VAL A 203 -15.96 -22.25 -4.50
C VAL A 203 -14.96 -23.39 -4.70
N THR A 204 -13.90 -23.43 -3.94
CA THR A 204 -12.85 -24.47 -3.97
C THR A 204 -13.17 -25.64 -3.05
N ASP A 205 -12.46 -26.76 -3.19
CA ASP A 205 -12.62 -27.94 -2.32
C ASP A 205 -12.26 -27.60 -0.87
N ASN A 206 -11.16 -26.89 -0.65
CA ASN A 206 -10.83 -26.32 0.66
C ASN A 206 -11.77 -25.15 0.95
N LYS A 207 -12.56 -25.27 2.00
CA LYS A 207 -13.55 -24.26 2.41
C LYS A 207 -13.07 -23.36 3.56
N GLU A 208 -11.88 -23.61 4.10
CA GLU A 208 -11.41 -22.93 5.30
C GLU A 208 -10.67 -21.65 4.97
N ILE A 209 -11.22 -20.52 5.41
CA ILE A 209 -10.58 -19.22 5.44
C ILE A 209 -10.53 -18.78 6.92
N PRO A 210 -9.37 -18.88 7.59
CA PRO A 210 -9.23 -18.45 8.99
C PRO A 210 -9.50 -16.95 9.17
N GLU A 211 -9.83 -16.52 10.38
CA GLU A 211 -10.11 -15.12 10.68
C GLU A 211 -8.96 -14.17 10.30
N GLU A 212 -7.71 -14.58 10.53
CA GLU A 212 -6.53 -13.81 10.12
C GLU A 212 -6.49 -13.60 8.60
N ALA A 213 -6.81 -14.63 7.83
CA ALA A 213 -6.88 -14.55 6.37
C ALA A 213 -8.06 -13.69 5.90
N LYS A 214 -9.21 -13.73 6.60
CA LYS A 214 -10.34 -12.84 6.29
C LYS A 214 -9.97 -11.37 6.48
N ILE A 215 -9.25 -11.06 7.55
CA ILE A 215 -8.73 -9.69 7.78
C ILE A 215 -7.81 -9.28 6.62
N ASP A 216 -6.87 -10.14 6.24
CA ASP A 216 -5.94 -9.86 5.14
C ASP A 216 -6.67 -9.71 3.80
N LEU A 217 -7.67 -10.54 3.52
CA LEU A 217 -8.52 -10.42 2.32
C LEU A 217 -9.33 -9.11 2.33
N ALA A 218 -9.86 -8.71 3.49
CA ALA A 218 -10.55 -7.43 3.63
C ALA A 218 -9.60 -6.25 3.35
N ILE A 219 -8.39 -6.29 3.90
CA ILE A 219 -7.35 -5.29 3.62
C ILE A 219 -7.04 -5.24 2.13
N ALA A 220 -6.84 -6.39 1.49
CA ALA A 220 -6.58 -6.46 0.06
C ALA A 220 -7.72 -5.84 -0.77
N LEU A 221 -8.97 -6.23 -0.53
CA LEU A 221 -10.12 -5.74 -1.29
C LEU A 221 -10.41 -4.25 -1.05
N ILE A 222 -10.32 -3.77 0.20
CA ILE A 222 -10.49 -2.34 0.52
C ILE A 222 -9.38 -1.52 -0.16
N THR A 223 -8.15 -1.99 -0.13
CA THR A 223 -7.02 -1.35 -0.82
C THR A 223 -7.31 -1.22 -2.33
N LEU A 224 -7.87 -2.26 -2.95
CA LEU A 224 -8.18 -2.26 -4.39
C LEU A 224 -9.31 -1.29 -4.77
N LYS A 225 -10.24 -0.99 -3.86
CA LYS A 225 -11.26 0.04 -4.12
C LYS A 225 -10.64 1.41 -4.47
N TYR A 226 -9.42 1.66 -4.03
CA TYR A 226 -8.71 2.95 -4.20
C TYR A 226 -7.43 2.80 -5.02
N THR A 227 -7.30 1.71 -5.75
CA THR A 227 -6.16 1.43 -6.62
C THR A 227 -6.56 1.47 -8.08
N GLN A 228 -5.80 2.19 -8.91
CA GLN A 228 -6.07 2.26 -10.35
C GLN A 228 -6.08 0.87 -10.97
N SER A 229 -7.14 0.55 -11.71
CA SER A 229 -7.34 -0.77 -12.34
C SER A 229 -6.47 -0.95 -13.59
N ASN A 230 -6.13 -2.19 -14.01
CA ASN A 230 -6.33 -3.42 -13.24
C ASN A 230 -5.47 -3.41 -11.99
N SER A 231 -5.99 -3.96 -10.92
CA SER A 231 -5.24 -4.04 -9.68
C SER A 231 -5.37 -5.40 -8.98
N VAL A 232 -4.29 -5.78 -8.32
CA VAL A 232 -4.17 -7.01 -7.54
C VAL A 232 -3.37 -6.69 -6.27
N CYS A 233 -3.77 -7.24 -5.13
CA CYS A 233 -3.12 -7.01 -3.85
C CYS A 233 -2.85 -8.32 -3.11
N TYR A 234 -1.57 -8.53 -2.76
CA TYR A 234 -1.14 -9.58 -1.85
C TYR A 234 -1.10 -8.99 -0.44
N ALA A 235 -1.63 -9.71 0.54
CA ALA A 235 -1.69 -9.27 1.93
C ALA A 235 -1.28 -10.40 2.88
N LYS A 236 -0.63 -10.03 3.97
CA LYS A 236 -0.21 -10.97 5.02
C LYS A 236 0.03 -10.22 6.34
N GLY A 237 -0.46 -10.77 7.43
CA GLY A 237 -0.18 -10.24 8.77
C GLY A 237 -0.71 -8.83 9.02
N GLY A 238 -1.87 -8.50 8.47
CA GLY A 238 -2.51 -7.20 8.69
C GLY A 238 -2.02 -6.08 7.78
N GLN A 239 -1.40 -6.41 6.65
CA GLN A 239 -0.89 -5.41 5.70
C GLN A 239 -0.88 -5.91 4.27
N ALA A 240 -1.00 -4.98 3.33
CA ALA A 240 -0.65 -5.22 1.93
C ALA A 240 0.87 -5.39 1.83
N ILE A 241 1.33 -6.43 1.14
CA ILE A 241 2.75 -6.73 0.93
C ILE A 241 3.18 -6.56 -0.53
N GLY A 242 2.24 -6.50 -1.46
CA GLY A 242 2.51 -6.22 -2.85
C GLY A 242 1.24 -5.77 -3.57
N ILE A 243 1.27 -4.58 -4.16
CA ILE A 243 0.14 -3.99 -4.90
C ILE A 243 0.57 -3.75 -6.34
N GLY A 244 -0.17 -4.33 -7.27
CA GLY A 244 -0.07 -4.02 -8.69
C GLY A 244 -1.21 -3.09 -9.10
N ALA A 245 -0.89 -1.98 -9.75
CA ALA A 245 -1.83 -0.94 -10.14
C ALA A 245 -1.70 -0.57 -11.60
N GLY A 246 -2.80 -0.16 -12.23
CA GLY A 246 -2.81 0.47 -13.54
C GLY A 246 -2.36 -0.44 -14.69
N GLN A 247 -2.48 -1.75 -14.55
CA GLN A 247 -2.05 -2.70 -15.57
C GLN A 247 -3.18 -3.05 -16.53
N GLN A 248 -2.86 -3.16 -17.82
CA GLN A 248 -3.84 -3.51 -18.85
C GLN A 248 -4.10 -5.02 -18.90
N SER A 249 -3.10 -5.83 -18.54
CA SER A 249 -3.21 -7.29 -18.50
C SER A 249 -3.30 -7.79 -17.07
N ARG A 250 -4.29 -8.65 -16.78
CA ARG A 250 -4.46 -9.25 -15.43
C ARG A 250 -3.23 -10.04 -15.00
N ILE A 251 -2.67 -10.85 -15.88
CA ILE A 251 -1.49 -11.65 -15.53
C ILE A 251 -0.25 -10.76 -15.26
N HIS A 252 -0.06 -9.69 -16.01
CA HIS A 252 1.03 -8.74 -15.74
C HIS A 252 0.84 -8.06 -14.39
N CYS A 253 -0.40 -7.74 -14.03
CA CYS A 253 -0.72 -7.18 -12.71
C CYS A 253 -0.39 -8.16 -11.59
N THR A 254 -0.80 -9.42 -11.72
CA THR A 254 -0.54 -10.48 -10.76
C THR A 254 0.97 -10.73 -10.58
N ARG A 255 1.74 -10.68 -11.68
CA ARG A 255 3.21 -10.79 -11.65
C ARG A 255 3.85 -9.61 -10.94
N LEU A 256 3.45 -8.38 -11.28
CA LEU A 256 4.00 -7.17 -10.67
C LEU A 256 3.73 -7.13 -9.16
N ALA A 257 2.49 -7.35 -8.75
CA ALA A 257 2.13 -7.39 -7.34
C ALA A 257 2.87 -8.52 -6.60
N GLY A 258 2.99 -9.70 -7.22
CA GLY A 258 3.72 -10.84 -6.68
C GLY A 258 5.21 -10.56 -6.53
N GLN A 259 5.83 -9.88 -7.47
CA GLN A 259 7.24 -9.48 -7.37
C GLN A 259 7.47 -8.54 -6.18
N LYS A 260 6.57 -7.59 -5.96
CA LYS A 260 6.64 -6.70 -4.79
C LYS A 260 6.49 -7.47 -3.48
N ALA A 261 5.57 -8.43 -3.41
CA ALA A 261 5.40 -9.30 -2.26
C ALA A 261 6.65 -10.16 -2.01
N ASP A 262 7.24 -10.70 -3.07
CA ASP A 262 8.50 -11.45 -3.00
C ASP A 262 9.64 -10.57 -2.46
N ASN A 263 9.76 -9.33 -2.92
CA ASN A 263 10.77 -8.39 -2.44
C ASN A 263 10.60 -8.09 -0.94
N TRP A 264 9.37 -7.91 -0.48
CA TRP A 264 9.08 -7.72 0.94
C TRP A 264 9.58 -8.91 1.78
N TRP A 265 9.38 -10.13 1.31
CA TRP A 265 9.84 -11.34 2.00
C TRP A 265 11.36 -11.52 1.91
N LEU A 266 11.96 -11.28 0.74
CA LEU A 266 13.41 -11.37 0.53
C LEU A 266 14.18 -10.39 1.42
N ARG A 267 13.63 -9.23 1.72
CA ARG A 267 14.22 -8.26 2.65
C ARG A 267 14.35 -8.79 4.07
N GLN A 268 13.58 -9.79 4.44
CA GLN A 268 13.63 -10.45 5.75
C GLN A 268 14.62 -11.61 5.81
N SER A 269 15.27 -11.94 4.71
CA SER A 269 16.23 -13.04 4.64
C SER A 269 17.50 -12.76 5.44
N PRO A 270 18.17 -13.82 5.94
CA PRO A 270 19.48 -13.67 6.59
C PRO A 270 20.50 -12.94 5.72
N GLN A 271 20.48 -13.16 4.40
CA GLN A 271 21.40 -12.53 3.45
C GLN A 271 21.22 -11.00 3.44
N VAL A 272 19.98 -10.51 3.47
CA VAL A 272 19.69 -9.06 3.49
C VAL A 272 19.91 -8.49 4.89
N LEU A 273 19.44 -9.16 5.95
CA LEU A 273 19.63 -8.71 7.32
C LEU A 273 21.12 -8.67 7.72
N GLY A 274 21.95 -9.48 7.10
CA GLY A 274 23.40 -9.55 7.32
C GLY A 274 24.22 -8.53 6.52
N LEU A 275 23.63 -7.72 5.65
CA LEU A 275 24.34 -6.69 4.90
C LEU A 275 24.96 -5.66 5.83
N GLN A 276 26.25 -5.38 5.63
CA GLN A 276 27.00 -4.41 6.44
C GLN A 276 27.18 -3.13 5.62
N PHE A 277 26.32 -2.15 5.89
CA PHE A 277 26.37 -0.86 5.22
C PHE A 277 27.42 0.06 5.86
N VAL A 278 28.01 0.95 5.05
CA VAL A 278 28.87 2.04 5.57
C VAL A 278 28.03 2.96 6.46
N ASP A 279 28.67 3.54 7.48
CA ASP A 279 27.98 4.33 8.49
C ASP A 279 27.35 5.62 7.92
N SER A 280 27.88 6.13 6.82
CA SER A 280 27.43 7.37 6.17
C SER A 280 26.24 7.20 5.24
N ILE A 281 25.78 5.96 4.99
CA ILE A 281 24.69 5.72 4.02
C ILE A 281 23.35 6.24 4.53
N GLY A 282 22.62 6.97 3.69
CA GLY A 282 21.27 7.42 3.99
C GLY A 282 20.22 6.32 3.81
N ARG A 283 19.02 6.51 4.38
CA ARG A 283 17.91 5.55 4.28
C ARG A 283 17.54 5.23 2.84
N ALA A 284 17.38 6.25 1.99
CA ALA A 284 17.01 6.08 0.58
C ALA A 284 18.05 5.28 -0.20
N ASP A 285 19.32 5.56 -0.02
CA ASP A 285 20.41 4.83 -0.69
C ASP A 285 20.49 3.39 -0.19
N ARG A 286 20.24 3.16 1.09
CA ARG A 286 20.18 1.82 1.68
C ARG A 286 19.02 1.01 1.08
N ASP A 287 17.82 1.59 1.02
CA ASP A 287 16.66 0.93 0.41
C ASP A 287 16.90 0.60 -1.07
N ASN A 288 17.47 1.55 -1.82
CA ASN A 288 17.81 1.36 -3.22
C ASN A 288 18.86 0.24 -3.42
N SER A 289 19.87 0.22 -2.57
CA SER A 289 20.93 -0.80 -2.62
C SER A 289 20.39 -2.20 -2.32
N ILE A 290 19.47 -2.32 -1.37
CA ILE A 290 18.79 -3.58 -1.07
C ILE A 290 17.94 -4.03 -2.26
N ASP A 291 17.18 -3.11 -2.87
CA ASP A 291 16.34 -3.41 -4.03
C ASP A 291 17.18 -3.97 -5.20
N LEU A 292 18.31 -3.34 -5.50
CA LEU A 292 19.26 -3.84 -6.49
C LEU A 292 19.85 -5.20 -6.10
N TYR A 293 20.28 -5.34 -4.86
CA TYR A 293 20.92 -6.58 -4.36
C TYR A 293 20.03 -7.81 -4.47
N ILE A 294 18.75 -7.68 -4.18
CA ILE A 294 17.77 -8.77 -4.28
C ILE A 294 17.23 -8.96 -5.69
N GLY A 295 17.43 -7.99 -6.59
CA GLY A 295 16.96 -8.01 -7.97
C GLY A 295 17.92 -8.70 -8.94
N ASP A 296 17.53 -8.70 -10.21
CA ASP A 296 18.35 -9.29 -11.28
C ASP A 296 19.54 -8.39 -11.67
N GLU A 297 19.52 -7.13 -11.28
CA GLU A 297 20.57 -6.14 -11.55
C GLU A 297 21.56 -5.99 -10.40
N TYR A 298 21.72 -7.02 -9.57
CA TYR A 298 22.62 -7.03 -8.41
C TYR A 298 24.08 -6.70 -8.77
N MET A 299 24.49 -6.95 -10.00
CA MET A 299 25.84 -6.66 -10.49
C MET A 299 26.18 -5.18 -10.39
N ASP A 300 25.20 -4.29 -10.51
CA ASP A 300 25.41 -2.85 -10.44
C ASP A 300 25.87 -2.42 -9.04
N VAL A 301 25.25 -2.97 -8.01
CA VAL A 301 25.59 -2.64 -6.62
C VAL A 301 26.86 -3.37 -6.14
N LEU A 302 27.23 -4.48 -6.76
CA LEU A 302 28.42 -5.28 -6.43
C LEU A 302 29.64 -4.95 -7.30
N ALA A 303 29.52 -4.01 -8.25
CA ALA A 303 30.61 -3.60 -9.12
C ALA A 303 31.77 -2.95 -8.35
N GLU A 304 33.00 -3.21 -8.80
CA GLU A 304 34.19 -2.56 -8.25
C GLU A 304 34.10 -1.03 -8.41
N GLY A 305 34.44 -0.31 -7.37
CA GLY A 305 34.30 1.16 -7.31
C GLY A 305 32.90 1.61 -6.86
N THR A 306 31.90 0.72 -6.82
CA THR A 306 30.54 1.02 -6.37
C THR A 306 30.27 0.42 -4.98
N TRP A 307 30.51 -0.88 -4.81
CA TRP A 307 30.17 -1.57 -3.56
C TRP A 307 30.90 -0.96 -2.35
N GLN A 308 32.13 -0.45 -2.53
CA GLN A 308 32.91 0.16 -1.46
C GLN A 308 32.26 1.41 -0.84
N ASN A 309 31.42 2.11 -1.61
CA ASN A 309 30.66 3.26 -1.14
C ASN A 309 29.39 2.89 -0.39
N ILE A 310 28.99 1.64 -0.45
CA ILE A 310 27.71 1.12 0.08
C ILE A 310 27.93 0.20 1.26
N PHE A 311 28.86 -0.75 1.12
CA PHE A 311 29.09 -1.82 2.09
C PHE A 311 30.48 -1.73 2.72
N LYS A 312 30.59 -2.10 4.02
CA LYS A 312 31.87 -2.28 4.70
C LYS A 312 32.60 -3.52 4.21
N VAL A 313 31.82 -4.55 3.85
CA VAL A 313 32.30 -5.83 3.32
C VAL A 313 31.45 -6.15 2.11
N LYS A 314 32.11 -6.51 1.00
CA LYS A 314 31.41 -6.92 -0.21
C LYS A 314 30.54 -8.15 0.06
N PRO A 315 29.21 -8.06 -0.08
CA PRO A 315 28.36 -9.22 0.14
C PRO A 315 28.51 -10.25 -0.98
N GLU A 316 28.25 -11.50 -0.63
CA GLU A 316 28.09 -12.55 -1.62
C GLU A 316 26.81 -12.34 -2.44
N VAL A 317 26.81 -12.84 -3.67
CA VAL A 317 25.62 -12.81 -4.53
C VAL A 317 24.49 -13.60 -3.85
N PHE A 318 23.32 -13.01 -3.80
CA PHE A 318 22.10 -13.70 -3.40
C PHE A 318 21.58 -14.49 -4.61
N THR A 319 21.90 -15.79 -4.67
CA THR A 319 21.63 -16.61 -5.86
C THR A 319 20.14 -16.85 -6.05
N ARG A 320 19.76 -17.18 -7.29
CA ARG A 320 18.38 -17.51 -7.64
C ARG A 320 17.84 -18.68 -6.81
N GLU A 321 18.67 -19.70 -6.58
CA GLU A 321 18.35 -20.89 -5.80
C GLU A 321 18.11 -20.52 -4.32
N GLU A 322 18.97 -19.69 -3.75
CA GLU A 322 18.83 -19.20 -2.37
C GLU A 322 17.58 -18.35 -2.20
N LYS A 323 17.29 -17.46 -3.17
CA LYS A 323 16.05 -16.66 -3.17
C LYS A 323 14.82 -17.56 -3.23
N ARG A 324 14.83 -18.58 -4.11
CA ARG A 324 13.69 -19.50 -4.22
C ARG A 324 13.48 -20.29 -2.93
N ALA A 325 14.54 -20.76 -2.31
CA ALA A 325 14.48 -21.47 -1.03
C ALA A 325 13.89 -20.60 0.08
N TRP A 326 14.21 -19.31 0.10
CA TRP A 326 13.64 -18.37 1.08
C TRP A 326 12.18 -18.06 0.77
N LEU A 327 11.83 -17.81 -0.48
CA LEU A 327 10.45 -17.55 -0.93
C LEU A 327 9.52 -18.73 -0.64
N ASP A 328 10.01 -19.97 -0.72
CA ASP A 328 9.22 -21.17 -0.42
C ASP A 328 8.79 -21.24 1.06
N LYS A 329 9.41 -20.48 1.94
CA LYS A 329 9.03 -20.35 3.35
C LYS A 329 7.89 -19.36 3.60
N MET A 330 7.56 -18.52 2.63
CA MET A 330 6.43 -17.61 2.73
C MET A 330 5.14 -18.38 2.44
N THR A 331 4.27 -18.44 3.42
CA THR A 331 3.01 -19.21 3.36
C THR A 331 1.83 -18.35 3.86
N ASP A 332 0.61 -18.85 3.64
CA ASP A 332 -0.62 -18.25 4.15
C ASP A 332 -0.84 -16.81 3.70
N VAL A 333 -0.38 -16.49 2.49
CA VAL A 333 -0.59 -15.18 1.86
C VAL A 333 -2.01 -15.12 1.31
N SER A 334 -2.66 -13.99 1.46
CA SER A 334 -3.98 -13.69 0.91
C SER A 334 -3.84 -12.84 -0.36
N LEU A 335 -4.70 -13.08 -1.34
CA LEU A 335 -4.70 -12.39 -2.62
C LEU A 335 -6.09 -11.87 -2.95
N GLY A 336 -6.21 -10.57 -3.20
CA GLY A 336 -7.41 -9.93 -3.73
C GLY A 336 -7.20 -9.48 -5.18
N SER A 337 -8.26 -9.56 -5.97
CA SER A 337 -8.28 -9.04 -7.35
C SER A 337 -9.52 -8.16 -7.55
N ASP A 338 -9.36 -7.03 -8.23
CA ASP A 338 -10.46 -6.10 -8.50
C ASP A 338 -11.43 -6.58 -9.59
N ALA A 339 -11.05 -7.63 -10.35
CA ALA A 339 -11.91 -8.31 -11.30
C ALA A 339 -11.54 -9.80 -11.39
N PHE A 340 -12.30 -10.58 -12.18
CA PHE A 340 -12.06 -12.01 -12.30
C PHE A 340 -10.67 -12.34 -12.87
N PHE A 341 -10.13 -13.47 -12.46
CA PHE A 341 -8.96 -14.06 -13.10
C PHE A 341 -9.42 -14.81 -14.36
N PRO A 342 -8.86 -14.46 -15.54
CA PRO A 342 -9.30 -15.08 -16.79
C PRO A 342 -8.82 -16.53 -16.95
N PHE A 343 -7.67 -16.89 -16.37
CA PHE A 343 -7.04 -18.21 -16.49
C PHE A 343 -6.30 -18.60 -15.22
N GLY A 344 -6.01 -19.88 -15.08
CA GLY A 344 -5.29 -20.47 -13.95
C GLY A 344 -3.82 -20.05 -13.84
N ASP A 345 -3.23 -19.45 -14.88
CA ASP A 345 -1.86 -18.92 -14.84
C ASP A 345 -1.66 -17.86 -13.74
N ASN A 346 -2.70 -17.07 -13.46
CA ASN A 346 -2.69 -16.13 -12.34
C ASN A 346 -2.55 -16.87 -11.00
N ILE A 347 -3.20 -18.01 -10.85
CA ILE A 347 -3.12 -18.83 -9.64
C ILE A 347 -1.75 -19.50 -9.52
N GLU A 348 -1.21 -20.01 -10.64
CA GLU A 348 0.16 -20.55 -10.68
C GLU A 348 1.19 -19.49 -10.23
N ARG A 349 1.03 -18.24 -10.70
CA ARG A 349 1.91 -17.15 -10.25
C ARG A 349 1.73 -16.86 -8.75
N ALA A 350 0.50 -16.79 -8.29
CA ALA A 350 0.18 -16.52 -6.89
C ALA A 350 0.77 -17.60 -5.96
N HIS A 351 0.71 -18.85 -6.36
CA HIS A 351 1.27 -19.98 -5.61
C HIS A 351 2.78 -19.79 -5.33
N LYS A 352 3.54 -19.26 -6.29
CA LYS A 352 4.98 -18.99 -6.14
C LYS A 352 5.31 -17.95 -5.07
N SER A 353 4.33 -17.12 -4.68
CA SER A 353 4.44 -16.13 -3.62
C SER A 353 3.69 -16.53 -2.34
N GLY A 354 3.42 -17.82 -2.14
CA GLY A 354 2.86 -18.36 -0.91
C GLY A 354 1.37 -18.14 -0.71
N VAL A 355 0.62 -17.77 -1.75
CA VAL A 355 -0.82 -17.54 -1.66
C VAL A 355 -1.56 -18.83 -1.33
N LYS A 356 -2.46 -18.75 -0.36
CA LYS A 356 -3.37 -19.83 0.04
C LYS A 356 -4.84 -19.40 0.04
N TYR A 357 -5.12 -18.13 0.20
CA TYR A 357 -6.45 -17.57 0.29
C TYR A 357 -6.67 -16.51 -0.79
N ILE A 358 -7.80 -16.61 -1.49
CA ILE A 358 -8.09 -15.73 -2.63
C ILE A 358 -9.50 -15.18 -2.53
N ALA A 359 -9.68 -13.91 -2.87
CA ALA A 359 -10.97 -13.28 -3.11
C ALA A 359 -10.96 -12.59 -4.47
N GLN A 360 -11.90 -12.97 -5.33
CA GLN A 360 -12.10 -12.39 -6.66
C GLN A 360 -13.56 -12.52 -7.06
N PRO A 361 -14.05 -11.71 -8.02
CA PRO A 361 -15.47 -11.71 -8.37
C PRO A 361 -16.00 -13.04 -8.94
N GLY A 362 -15.21 -13.77 -9.72
CA GLY A 362 -15.70 -14.82 -10.60
C GLY A 362 -16.39 -14.25 -11.84
N GLY A 363 -16.95 -15.11 -12.68
CA GLY A 363 -17.65 -14.71 -13.89
C GLY A 363 -16.85 -14.84 -15.19
N SER A 364 -15.65 -15.41 -15.13
CA SER A 364 -14.90 -15.79 -16.33
C SER A 364 -15.51 -17.05 -16.95
N VAL A 365 -15.45 -17.13 -18.28
CA VAL A 365 -15.80 -18.39 -19.00
C VAL A 365 -14.87 -19.56 -18.63
N ARG A 366 -13.74 -19.26 -17.99
CA ARG A 366 -12.74 -20.25 -17.55
C ARG A 366 -12.66 -20.33 -16.01
N ASP A 367 -13.73 -20.02 -15.28
CA ASP A 367 -13.78 -20.18 -13.83
C ASP A 367 -13.46 -21.62 -13.39
N ASP A 368 -13.88 -22.62 -14.17
CA ASP A 368 -13.54 -24.03 -13.96
C ASP A 368 -12.02 -24.27 -13.90
N ASN A 369 -11.27 -23.69 -14.81
CA ASN A 369 -9.81 -23.80 -14.85
C ASN A 369 -9.16 -23.07 -13.67
N VAL A 370 -9.66 -21.90 -13.29
CA VAL A 370 -9.17 -21.15 -12.14
C VAL A 370 -9.41 -21.92 -10.84
N ILE A 371 -10.61 -22.47 -10.64
CA ILE A 371 -10.96 -23.29 -9.47
C ILE A 371 -10.09 -24.54 -9.41
N ALA A 372 -9.95 -25.26 -10.54
CA ALA A 372 -9.11 -26.47 -10.59
C ALA A 372 -7.67 -26.20 -10.23
N THR A 373 -7.11 -25.06 -10.64
CA THR A 373 -5.73 -24.66 -10.29
C THR A 373 -5.61 -24.36 -8.80
N CYS A 374 -6.62 -23.71 -8.20
CA CYS A 374 -6.66 -23.50 -6.74
C CYS A 374 -6.70 -24.83 -5.99
N ASN A 375 -7.53 -25.77 -6.45
CA ASN A 375 -7.66 -27.10 -5.82
C ASN A 375 -6.34 -27.90 -5.90
N LYS A 376 -5.60 -27.77 -7.00
CA LYS A 376 -4.28 -28.37 -7.16
C LYS A 376 -3.32 -28.00 -6.02
N TYR A 377 -3.42 -26.79 -5.49
CA TYR A 377 -2.57 -26.25 -4.43
C TYR A 377 -3.27 -26.15 -3.07
N ASN A 378 -4.45 -26.76 -2.93
CA ASN A 378 -5.24 -26.72 -1.69
C ASN A 378 -5.56 -25.30 -1.21
N MET A 379 -5.73 -24.37 -2.12
CA MET A 379 -6.13 -22.99 -1.82
C MET A 379 -7.63 -22.92 -1.53
N ALA A 380 -8.04 -21.96 -0.71
CA ALA A 380 -9.43 -21.57 -0.52
C ALA A 380 -9.71 -20.26 -1.26
N MET A 381 -10.67 -20.25 -2.16
CA MET A 381 -11.05 -19.08 -2.95
C MET A 381 -12.52 -18.76 -2.79
N ALA A 382 -12.81 -17.49 -2.44
CA ALA A 382 -14.14 -16.95 -2.41
C ALA A 382 -14.46 -16.17 -3.70
N PHE A 383 -15.65 -16.36 -4.25
CA PHE A 383 -16.21 -15.50 -5.28
C PHE A 383 -17.04 -14.40 -4.62
N THR A 384 -16.60 -13.16 -4.77
CA THR A 384 -17.30 -12.00 -4.21
C THR A 384 -18.51 -11.58 -5.05
N GLY A 385 -18.51 -11.91 -6.33
CA GLY A 385 -19.55 -11.50 -7.28
C GLY A 385 -19.52 -10.01 -7.65
N ILE A 386 -18.54 -9.26 -7.16
CA ILE A 386 -18.48 -7.81 -7.33
C ILE A 386 -17.10 -7.37 -7.83
N ARG A 387 -17.12 -6.58 -8.91
CA ARG A 387 -15.95 -5.93 -9.50
C ARG A 387 -15.66 -4.63 -8.74
N LEU A 388 -14.38 -4.35 -8.49
CA LEU A 388 -13.90 -3.19 -7.73
C LEU A 388 -13.11 -2.19 -8.60
N PHE A 389 -13.45 -2.02 -9.86
CA PHE A 389 -12.71 -1.10 -10.72
C PHE A 389 -12.73 0.33 -10.19
N HIS A 390 -11.56 0.94 -10.26
CA HIS A 390 -11.31 2.32 -9.87
C HIS A 390 -10.53 3.03 -10.99
N HIS A 391 -11.12 4.10 -11.49
CA HIS A 391 -10.53 4.89 -12.58
C HIS A 391 -10.53 6.40 -12.31
#